data_6855c2806c14628c18741efebaadb579
#
_entry.id   6855c2806c14628c18741efebaadb579
#
_cell.length_a   1.000
_cell.length_b   1.000
_cell.length_c   1.000
_cell.angle_alpha   90.00
_cell.angle_beta   90.00
_cell.angle_gamma   90.00
#
_symmetry.space_group_name_H-M   'P 1'
#
loop_
_entity.id
_entity.type
_entity.pdbx_description
1 polymer ?
#
loop_
_entity_poly.entity_id
_entity_poly.type
_entity_poly.pdbx_seq_one_letter_code
_entity_poly.pdbx_strand_id
1 'polypeptide(L)'
;ELIGLIPASMREDLLDGIDVKGELQLAAKVEGTYNENSMPAVNAEIKYNKGMISMPEMLPYSVTNFNTHINADIDLNDKSDVYVNYLKANMSNSSFSLSGNIKDVMDKMYCNLKLDATADLDELQSFIPEDIVAKGVLKLNATANVNNYQITNMDFTDAKINGNMQWDNMNVVYCDTINVVADKLNVDLSIPNSTSEDLTNSLAAVNISGTNLDAKVADMIVAGLKDYSITAQVSDVLDENIPMSVYADYSFSRIDASMDDMNFFANNPHGSVAMFMEENNDAT
;
A
#
# COMPACT_ATOMS: atom_id res chain seq x y z
N GLU A 1 -29.21 -4.53 -16.25
CA GLU A 1 -29.58 -3.74 -17.46
C GLU A 1 -28.39 -2.94 -18.04
N LEU A 2 -27.47 -2.44 -17.24
CA LEU A 2 -26.30 -1.70 -17.73
C LEU A 2 -25.26 -2.58 -18.45
N ILE A 3 -25.11 -3.83 -18.06
CA ILE A 3 -24.32 -4.82 -18.82
C ILE A 3 -24.84 -4.92 -20.26
N GLY A 4 -26.12 -4.64 -20.48
CA GLY A 4 -26.72 -4.55 -21.82
C GLY A 4 -26.20 -3.41 -22.69
N LEU A 5 -25.58 -2.37 -22.11
CA LEU A 5 -24.99 -1.25 -22.87
C LEU A 5 -23.57 -1.56 -23.38
N ILE A 6 -22.92 -2.56 -22.83
CA ILE A 6 -21.62 -3.04 -23.32
C ILE A 6 -21.89 -3.85 -24.60
N PRO A 7 -21.18 -3.60 -25.71
CA PRO A 7 -21.29 -4.40 -26.93
C PRO A 7 -21.12 -5.91 -26.63
N ALA A 8 -21.94 -6.75 -27.26
CA ALA A 8 -21.95 -8.19 -27.00
C ALA A 8 -20.56 -8.83 -27.17
N SER A 9 -19.78 -8.36 -28.16
CA SER A 9 -18.42 -8.81 -28.40
C SER A 9 -17.42 -8.48 -27.29
N MET A 10 -17.69 -7.45 -26.49
CA MET A 10 -16.85 -7.09 -25.35
C MET A 10 -17.33 -7.75 -24.04
N ARG A 11 -18.60 -8.16 -23.98
CA ARG A 11 -19.16 -8.80 -22.78
C ARG A 11 -18.61 -10.20 -22.54
N GLU A 12 -18.46 -10.98 -23.60
CA GLU A 12 -17.94 -12.36 -23.52
C GLU A 12 -16.50 -12.34 -23.01
N ASP A 13 -15.67 -11.41 -23.50
CA ASP A 13 -14.25 -11.33 -23.10
C ASP A 13 -14.03 -10.69 -21.73
N LEU A 14 -14.87 -9.72 -21.33
CA LEU A 14 -14.68 -8.95 -20.10
C LEU A 14 -15.43 -9.52 -18.88
N LEU A 15 -16.50 -10.27 -19.09
CA LEU A 15 -17.41 -10.73 -18.03
C LEU A 15 -17.55 -12.25 -17.97
N ASP A 16 -16.73 -13.00 -18.73
CA ASP A 16 -16.75 -14.46 -18.65
C ASP A 16 -16.32 -14.89 -17.22
N GLY A 17 -17.18 -15.68 -16.60
CA GLY A 17 -17.00 -16.12 -15.21
C GLY A 17 -17.23 -15.04 -14.14
N ILE A 18 -17.66 -13.80 -14.49
CA ILE A 18 -17.91 -12.73 -13.53
C ILE A 18 -19.42 -12.44 -13.42
N ASP A 19 -19.99 -12.66 -12.24
CA ASP A 19 -21.37 -12.25 -11.91
C ASP A 19 -21.34 -10.93 -11.11
N VAL A 20 -21.99 -9.89 -11.67
CA VAL A 20 -22.06 -8.54 -11.08
C VAL A 20 -23.50 -8.17 -10.80
N LYS A 21 -23.81 -7.81 -9.56
CA LYS A 21 -25.12 -7.32 -9.11
C LYS A 21 -24.97 -6.02 -8.36
N GLY A 22 -25.94 -5.12 -8.52
CA GLY A 22 -25.95 -3.83 -7.80
C GLY A 22 -26.79 -2.78 -8.53
N GLU A 23 -26.77 -1.59 -7.96
CA GLU A 23 -27.51 -0.42 -8.47
C GLU A 23 -26.49 0.63 -8.94
N LEU A 24 -26.43 0.89 -10.24
CA LEU A 24 -25.58 1.94 -10.82
C LEU A 24 -26.42 3.16 -11.18
N GLN A 25 -25.97 4.33 -10.73
CA GLN A 25 -26.48 5.63 -11.11
C GLN A 25 -25.37 6.42 -11.78
N LEU A 26 -25.67 6.96 -12.95
CA LEU A 26 -24.76 7.83 -13.70
C LEU A 26 -25.48 9.14 -13.96
N ALA A 27 -24.80 10.25 -13.67
CA ALA A 27 -25.23 11.58 -14.06
C ALA A 27 -24.07 12.28 -14.76
N ALA A 28 -24.34 12.97 -15.85
CA ALA A 28 -23.34 13.76 -16.53
C ALA A 28 -23.95 15.06 -17.03
N LYS A 29 -23.23 16.16 -16.90
CA LYS A 29 -23.52 17.47 -17.43
C LYS A 29 -22.38 17.91 -18.32
N VAL A 30 -22.69 18.32 -19.54
CA VAL A 30 -21.74 18.80 -20.54
C VAL A 30 -22.00 20.26 -20.78
N GLU A 31 -20.99 21.12 -20.60
CA GLU A 31 -21.10 22.57 -20.77
C GLU A 31 -19.95 23.09 -21.62
N GLY A 32 -20.25 23.96 -22.57
CA GLY A 32 -19.27 24.61 -23.42
C GLY A 32 -19.51 24.36 -24.93
N THR A 33 -18.54 24.80 -25.72
CA THR A 33 -18.57 24.68 -27.16
C THR A 33 -17.56 23.63 -27.62
N TYR A 34 -18.02 22.76 -28.50
CA TYR A 34 -17.14 21.81 -29.20
C TYR A 34 -16.65 22.38 -30.52
N ASN A 35 -15.36 22.56 -30.69
CA ASN A 35 -14.71 22.94 -31.96
C ASN A 35 -13.26 22.40 -31.99
N GLU A 36 -12.52 22.69 -33.07
CA GLU A 36 -11.15 22.21 -33.26
C GLU A 36 -10.15 22.65 -32.14
N ASN A 37 -10.49 23.73 -31.43
CA ASN A 37 -9.59 24.31 -30.39
C ASN A 37 -10.19 24.27 -28.97
N SER A 38 -11.39 23.73 -28.80
CA SER A 38 -12.07 23.72 -27.50
C SER A 38 -12.91 22.46 -27.35
N MET A 39 -12.75 21.79 -26.23
CA MET A 39 -13.61 20.69 -25.78
C MET A 39 -14.56 21.20 -24.68
N PRO A 40 -15.82 20.75 -24.65
CA PRO A 40 -16.70 21.09 -23.55
C PRO A 40 -16.25 20.46 -22.23
N ALA A 41 -16.51 21.17 -21.14
CA ALA A 41 -16.31 20.63 -19.80
C ALA A 41 -17.39 19.58 -19.49
N VAL A 42 -17.01 18.54 -18.76
CA VAL A 42 -17.88 17.43 -18.35
C VAL A 42 -17.85 17.27 -16.85
N ASN A 43 -19.00 17.46 -16.20
CA ASN A 43 -19.18 17.09 -14.80
C ASN A 43 -19.90 15.75 -14.75
N ALA A 44 -19.29 14.75 -14.16
CA ALA A 44 -19.83 13.40 -14.07
C ALA A 44 -19.95 12.94 -12.61
N GLU A 45 -21.01 12.23 -12.31
CA GLU A 45 -21.22 11.56 -11.03
C GLU A 45 -21.51 10.08 -11.28
N ILE A 46 -20.79 9.21 -10.56
CA ILE A 46 -20.95 7.76 -10.60
C ILE A 46 -21.24 7.29 -9.18
N LYS A 47 -22.41 6.68 -9.00
CA LYS A 47 -22.77 5.97 -7.76
C LYS A 47 -23.06 4.53 -8.06
N TYR A 48 -22.41 3.63 -7.36
CA TYR A 48 -22.73 2.22 -7.41
C TYR A 48 -22.98 1.72 -5.98
N ASN A 49 -24.14 1.11 -5.77
CA ASN A 49 -24.61 0.71 -4.44
C ASN A 49 -25.02 -0.75 -4.41
N LYS A 50 -24.91 -1.37 -3.23
CA LYS A 50 -25.29 -2.77 -2.99
C LYS A 50 -24.62 -3.72 -3.98
N GLY A 51 -23.41 -3.39 -4.39
CA GLY A 51 -22.64 -4.18 -5.34
C GLY A 51 -22.27 -5.53 -4.76
N MET A 52 -22.38 -6.54 -5.60
CA MET A 52 -21.82 -7.87 -5.37
C MET A 52 -21.10 -8.31 -6.65
N ILE A 53 -19.88 -8.79 -6.49
CA ILE A 53 -19.06 -9.29 -7.59
C ILE A 53 -18.65 -10.71 -7.21
N SER A 54 -18.94 -11.68 -8.05
CA SER A 54 -18.54 -13.08 -7.87
C SER A 54 -17.65 -13.51 -9.03
N MET A 55 -16.49 -14.01 -8.71
CA MET A 55 -15.48 -14.51 -9.65
C MET A 55 -14.92 -15.83 -9.12
N PRO A 56 -15.73 -16.92 -9.16
CA PRO A 56 -15.41 -18.16 -8.46
C PRO A 56 -14.11 -18.84 -8.93
N GLU A 57 -13.62 -18.54 -10.13
CA GLU A 57 -12.34 -19.03 -10.63
C GLU A 57 -11.13 -18.25 -10.06
N MET A 58 -11.34 -17.02 -9.58
CA MET A 58 -10.28 -16.16 -9.06
C MET A 58 -10.37 -15.98 -7.55
N LEU A 59 -11.58 -15.92 -7.00
CA LEU A 59 -11.84 -15.60 -5.61
C LEU A 59 -12.68 -16.68 -4.95
N PRO A 60 -12.28 -17.22 -3.78
CA PRO A 60 -13.06 -18.20 -3.04
C PRO A 60 -14.37 -17.63 -2.49
N TYR A 61 -14.45 -16.32 -2.31
CA TYR A 61 -15.63 -15.60 -1.79
C TYR A 61 -16.03 -14.45 -2.73
N SER A 62 -17.33 -14.15 -2.74
CA SER A 62 -17.83 -12.99 -3.47
C SER A 62 -17.44 -11.68 -2.76
N VAL A 63 -17.07 -10.68 -3.52
CA VAL A 63 -16.98 -9.31 -3.04
C VAL A 63 -18.39 -8.79 -2.81
N THR A 64 -18.68 -8.31 -1.62
CA THR A 64 -19.99 -7.81 -1.18
C THR A 64 -19.90 -6.38 -0.71
N ASN A 65 -21.04 -5.72 -0.57
CA ASN A 65 -21.09 -4.31 -0.17
C ASN A 65 -20.16 -3.42 -0.99
N PHE A 66 -20.00 -3.75 -2.28
CA PHE A 66 -19.25 -2.88 -3.17
C PHE A 66 -20.05 -1.61 -3.41
N ASN A 67 -19.60 -0.52 -2.83
CA ASN A 67 -20.22 0.78 -2.92
C ASN A 67 -19.21 1.81 -3.34
N THR A 68 -19.54 2.64 -4.31
CA THR A 68 -18.68 3.75 -4.71
C THR A 68 -19.47 5.00 -5.03
N HIS A 69 -18.88 6.14 -4.74
CA HIS A 69 -19.35 7.45 -5.15
C HIS A 69 -18.16 8.28 -5.63
N ILE A 70 -18.12 8.53 -6.93
CA ILE A 70 -17.04 9.26 -7.59
C ILE A 70 -17.67 10.44 -8.33
N ASN A 71 -17.06 11.62 -8.17
CA ASN A 71 -17.34 12.81 -8.96
C ASN A 71 -16.11 13.13 -9.81
N ALA A 72 -16.34 13.56 -11.05
CA ALA A 72 -15.27 14.00 -11.93
C ALA A 72 -15.67 15.32 -12.60
N ASP A 73 -14.79 16.30 -12.47
CA ASP A 73 -14.87 17.59 -13.15
C ASP A 73 -13.79 17.61 -14.22
N ILE A 74 -14.14 17.35 -15.46
CA ILE A 74 -13.20 17.21 -16.58
C ILE A 74 -13.29 18.43 -17.46
N ASP A 75 -12.25 19.23 -17.49
CA ASP A 75 -12.07 20.32 -18.44
C ASP A 75 -10.70 20.18 -19.13
N LEU A 76 -10.71 19.74 -20.38
CA LEU A 76 -9.49 19.53 -21.16
C LEU A 76 -8.79 20.84 -21.57
N ASN A 77 -9.42 21.99 -21.35
CA ASN A 77 -8.83 23.32 -21.61
C ASN A 77 -8.24 23.95 -20.34
N ASP A 78 -8.52 23.42 -19.17
CA ASP A 78 -8.06 23.88 -17.86
C ASP A 78 -7.72 22.66 -16.99
N LYS A 79 -8.17 22.62 -15.76
CA LYS A 79 -7.87 21.56 -14.80
C LYS A 79 -8.99 20.52 -14.77
N SER A 80 -8.58 19.28 -14.60
CA SER A 80 -9.49 18.15 -14.44
C SER A 80 -9.28 17.48 -13.10
N ASP A 81 -10.33 17.40 -12.30
CA ASP A 81 -10.29 16.87 -10.94
C ASP A 81 -11.21 15.65 -10.80
N VAL A 82 -10.78 14.66 -10.02
CA VAL A 82 -11.56 13.48 -9.66
C VAL A 82 -11.65 13.38 -8.13
N TYR A 83 -12.85 13.20 -7.62
CA TYR A 83 -13.16 13.06 -6.20
C TYR A 83 -13.72 11.66 -5.94
N VAL A 84 -12.98 10.84 -5.23
CA VAL A 84 -13.43 9.56 -4.69
C VAL A 84 -14.03 9.83 -3.31
N ASN A 85 -15.34 10.12 -3.25
CA ASN A 85 -16.02 10.36 -1.98
C ASN A 85 -15.92 9.12 -1.08
N TYR A 86 -16.13 7.96 -1.67
CA TYR A 86 -15.80 6.64 -1.12
C TYR A 86 -15.78 5.57 -2.21
N LEU A 87 -14.94 4.58 -1.99
CA LEU A 87 -14.99 3.27 -2.62
C LEU A 87 -14.83 2.25 -1.50
N LYS A 88 -15.80 1.38 -1.30
CA LYS A 88 -15.83 0.39 -0.22
C LYS A 88 -16.19 -0.97 -0.77
N ALA A 89 -15.55 -2.00 -0.23
CA ALA A 89 -15.82 -3.39 -0.56
C ALA A 89 -15.56 -4.29 0.64
N ASN A 90 -16.28 -5.39 0.74
CA ASN A 90 -16.04 -6.44 1.72
C ASN A 90 -15.93 -7.79 1.01
N MET A 91 -15.12 -8.68 1.53
CA MET A 91 -15.05 -10.07 1.10
C MET A 91 -14.84 -10.93 2.34
N SER A 92 -15.89 -11.64 2.76
CA SER A 92 -15.88 -12.42 4.01
C SER A 92 -15.29 -11.65 5.21
N ASN A 93 -14.05 -11.92 5.63
CA ASN A 93 -13.34 -11.24 6.71
C ASN A 93 -12.50 -10.05 6.25
N SER A 94 -12.37 -9.87 4.94
CA SER A 94 -11.59 -8.79 4.35
C SER A 94 -12.45 -7.57 4.05
N SER A 95 -11.88 -6.37 4.17
CA SER A 95 -12.55 -5.12 3.87
C SER A 95 -11.58 -4.09 3.29
N PHE A 96 -12.11 -3.21 2.46
CA PHE A 96 -11.36 -2.15 1.81
C PHE A 96 -12.18 -0.86 1.77
N SER A 97 -11.54 0.27 2.04
CA SER A 97 -12.14 1.61 1.92
C SER A 97 -11.10 2.60 1.41
N LEU A 98 -11.40 3.23 0.28
CA LEU A 98 -10.60 4.30 -0.31
C LEU A 98 -11.43 5.57 -0.41
N SER A 99 -10.83 6.72 -0.10
CA SER A 99 -11.43 8.04 -0.31
C SER A 99 -10.35 9.07 -0.59
N GLY A 100 -10.74 10.21 -1.16
CA GLY A 100 -9.82 11.31 -1.41
C GLY A 100 -10.09 12.03 -2.71
N ASN A 101 -9.07 12.71 -3.24
CA ASN A 101 -9.16 13.41 -4.50
C ASN A 101 -7.87 13.32 -5.30
N ILE A 102 -8.02 13.41 -6.61
CA ILE A 102 -6.92 13.51 -7.57
C ILE A 102 -7.19 14.80 -8.33
N LYS A 103 -6.34 15.79 -8.17
CA LYS A 103 -6.43 17.09 -8.83
C LYS A 103 -5.46 17.17 -9.99
N ASP A 104 -5.87 17.92 -11.01
CA ASP A 104 -5.04 18.18 -12.19
C ASP A 104 -4.60 16.88 -12.89
N VAL A 105 -5.59 15.99 -13.13
CA VAL A 105 -5.37 14.61 -13.62
C VAL A 105 -4.62 14.57 -14.96
N MET A 106 -4.74 15.64 -15.76
CA MET A 106 -4.15 15.69 -17.12
C MET A 106 -2.72 16.22 -17.14
N ASP A 107 -2.21 16.80 -16.03
CA ASP A 107 -0.87 17.36 -15.94
C ASP A 107 -0.12 16.79 -14.72
N LYS A 108 -0.14 17.47 -13.59
CA LYS A 108 0.69 17.12 -12.42
C LYS A 108 0.13 16.02 -11.54
N MET A 109 -1.14 15.77 -11.64
CA MET A 109 -1.88 14.70 -10.93
C MET A 109 -1.57 14.65 -9.42
N TYR A 110 -2.05 15.67 -8.70
CA TYR A 110 -1.93 15.70 -7.23
C TYR A 110 -2.95 14.75 -6.58
N CYS A 111 -2.45 13.72 -5.94
CA CYS A 111 -3.24 12.72 -5.24
C CYS A 111 -3.27 13.03 -3.73
N ASN A 112 -4.46 13.14 -3.16
CA ASN A 112 -4.67 13.15 -1.71
C ASN A 112 -5.65 12.03 -1.39
N LEU A 113 -5.11 10.90 -0.93
CA LEU A 113 -5.83 9.64 -0.76
C LEU A 113 -5.74 9.14 0.68
N LYS A 114 -6.82 8.53 1.13
CA LYS A 114 -6.89 7.79 2.39
C LYS A 114 -7.36 6.36 2.11
N LEU A 115 -6.58 5.39 2.59
CA LEU A 115 -6.83 3.97 2.49
C LEU A 115 -7.00 3.38 3.90
N ASP A 116 -8.07 2.60 4.09
CA ASP A 116 -8.27 1.72 5.23
C ASP A 116 -8.58 0.32 4.68
N ALA A 117 -7.80 -0.70 5.07
CA ALA A 117 -7.98 -2.05 4.61
C ALA A 117 -7.75 -3.07 5.74
N THR A 118 -8.50 -4.15 5.69
CA THR A 118 -8.25 -5.38 6.45
C THR A 118 -8.24 -6.52 5.45
N ALA A 119 -7.20 -7.32 5.44
CA ALA A 119 -7.02 -8.44 4.55
C ALA A 119 -6.79 -9.72 5.37
N ASP A 120 -7.70 -10.67 5.26
CA ASP A 120 -7.46 -12.04 5.67
C ASP A 120 -6.69 -12.73 4.54
N LEU A 121 -5.41 -13.02 4.77
CA LEU A 121 -4.53 -13.52 3.72
C LEU A 121 -4.84 -14.94 3.30
N ASP A 122 -5.54 -15.72 4.13
CA ASP A 122 -6.05 -17.03 3.74
C ASP A 122 -7.12 -16.90 2.63
N GLU A 123 -7.90 -15.81 2.62
CA GLU A 123 -8.89 -15.52 1.57
C GLU A 123 -8.24 -15.01 0.28
N LEU A 124 -7.06 -14.42 0.37
CA LEU A 124 -6.36 -13.74 -0.73
C LEU A 124 -5.21 -14.58 -1.33
N GLN A 125 -5.06 -15.83 -0.92
CA GLN A 125 -3.94 -16.67 -1.36
C GLN A 125 -3.83 -16.80 -2.89
N SER A 126 -4.96 -16.75 -3.62
CA SER A 126 -4.96 -16.77 -5.09
C SER A 126 -4.32 -15.56 -5.77
N PHE A 127 -4.11 -14.45 -5.05
CA PHE A 127 -3.40 -13.25 -5.53
C PHE A 127 -1.94 -13.21 -5.12
N ILE A 128 -1.52 -14.14 -4.26
CA ILE A 128 -0.13 -14.24 -3.80
C ILE A 128 0.61 -15.17 -4.74
N PRO A 129 1.85 -14.88 -5.13
CA PRO A 129 2.66 -15.77 -5.96
C PRO A 129 2.71 -17.20 -5.40
N GLU A 130 2.74 -18.22 -6.26
CA GLU A 130 2.65 -19.62 -5.87
C GLU A 130 3.78 -20.10 -4.95
N ASP A 131 4.94 -19.44 -5.02
CA ASP A 131 6.12 -19.69 -4.17
C ASP A 131 6.00 -19.08 -2.77
N ILE A 132 4.93 -18.31 -2.50
CA ILE A 132 4.66 -17.66 -1.21
C ILE A 132 3.35 -18.17 -0.64
N VAL A 133 3.39 -18.67 0.58
CA VAL A 133 2.19 -18.88 1.41
C VAL A 133 2.20 -17.85 2.51
N ALA A 134 1.18 -16.97 2.55
CA ALA A 134 1.06 -15.97 3.60
C ALA A 134 -0.29 -16.12 4.31
N LYS A 135 -0.26 -16.09 5.64
CA LYS A 135 -1.44 -16.26 6.52
C LYS A 135 -1.50 -15.17 7.57
N GLY A 136 -2.70 -15.04 8.14
CA GLY A 136 -2.99 -14.07 9.19
C GLY A 136 -3.77 -12.87 8.68
N VAL A 137 -4.03 -11.92 9.56
CA VAL A 137 -4.86 -10.74 9.27
C VAL A 137 -3.98 -9.50 9.19
N LEU A 138 -3.91 -8.93 8.00
CA LEU A 138 -3.20 -7.67 7.72
C LEU A 138 -4.20 -6.50 7.81
N LYS A 139 -3.90 -5.51 8.64
CA LYS A 139 -4.62 -4.24 8.73
C LYS A 139 -3.72 -3.13 8.24
N LEU A 140 -4.23 -2.30 7.34
CA LEU A 140 -3.51 -1.18 6.75
C LEU A 140 -4.35 0.08 6.85
N ASN A 141 -3.75 1.15 7.40
CA ASN A 141 -4.26 2.50 7.33
C ASN A 141 -3.19 3.36 6.70
N ALA A 142 -3.52 4.07 5.64
CA ALA A 142 -2.56 4.93 4.96
C ALA A 142 -3.20 6.23 4.47
N THR A 143 -2.42 7.30 4.49
CA THR A 143 -2.74 8.56 3.85
C THR A 143 -1.58 8.97 2.96
N ALA A 144 -1.86 9.43 1.76
CA ALA A 144 -0.83 9.89 0.83
C ALA A 144 -1.24 11.22 0.21
N ASN A 145 -0.32 12.19 0.23
CA ASN A 145 -0.41 13.42 -0.53
C ASN A 145 0.85 13.50 -1.39
N VAL A 146 0.70 13.13 -2.64
CA VAL A 146 1.80 12.99 -3.60
C VAL A 146 1.36 13.45 -4.99
N ASN A 147 2.30 13.77 -5.85
CA ASN A 147 2.04 14.06 -7.26
C ASN A 147 2.72 13.03 -8.18
N ASN A 148 2.37 13.06 -9.47
CA ASN A 148 2.92 12.13 -10.45
C ASN A 148 4.44 12.25 -10.58
N TYR A 149 5.00 13.44 -10.51
CA TYR A 149 6.45 13.66 -10.58
C TYR A 149 7.17 12.94 -9.43
N GLN A 150 6.67 13.09 -8.21
CA GLN A 150 7.23 12.43 -7.02
C GLN A 150 7.23 10.91 -7.14
N ILE A 151 6.12 10.34 -7.64
CA ILE A 151 6.03 8.88 -7.83
C ILE A 151 6.98 8.41 -8.93
N THR A 152 7.02 9.10 -10.07
CA THR A 152 7.79 8.69 -11.25
C THR A 152 9.30 8.80 -11.01
N ASN A 153 9.73 9.84 -10.29
CA ASN A 153 11.15 10.10 -10.06
C ASN A 153 11.64 9.62 -8.68
N MET A 154 10.75 9.00 -7.88
CA MET A 154 11.04 8.59 -6.51
C MET A 154 11.50 9.75 -5.61
N ASP A 155 11.08 10.97 -5.96
CA ASP A 155 11.39 12.21 -5.24
C ASP A 155 10.28 12.54 -4.24
N PHE A 156 10.46 12.18 -2.99
CA PHE A 156 9.47 12.34 -1.93
C PHE A 156 9.68 13.58 -1.05
N THR A 157 10.48 14.58 -1.49
CA THR A 157 10.84 15.78 -0.71
C THR A 157 9.62 16.50 -0.12
N ASP A 158 8.63 16.76 -0.95
CA ASP A 158 7.39 17.44 -0.57
C ASP A 158 6.19 16.49 -0.39
N ALA A 159 6.44 15.19 -0.47
CA ALA A 159 5.41 14.18 -0.25
C ALA A 159 5.00 14.11 1.22
N LYS A 160 3.74 13.76 1.46
CA LYS A 160 3.25 13.44 2.81
C LYS A 160 2.59 12.09 2.75
N ILE A 161 3.29 11.08 3.27
CA ILE A 161 2.78 9.71 3.35
C ILE A 161 2.86 9.28 4.79
N ASN A 162 1.73 8.83 5.33
CA ASN A 162 1.69 8.19 6.65
C ASN A 162 0.97 6.86 6.48
N GLY A 163 1.54 5.82 7.05
CA GLY A 163 1.00 4.47 7.00
C GLY A 163 1.21 3.75 8.32
N ASN A 164 0.21 3.00 8.72
CA ASN A 164 0.29 2.03 9.80
C ASN A 164 -0.15 0.68 9.25
N MET A 165 0.68 -0.31 9.41
CA MET A 165 0.41 -1.70 9.09
C MET A 165 0.49 -2.54 10.37
N GLN A 166 -0.53 -3.34 10.64
CA GLN A 166 -0.52 -4.36 11.69
C GLN A 166 -0.79 -5.72 11.05
N TRP A 167 0.06 -6.69 11.32
CA TRP A 167 -0.14 -8.06 10.89
C TRP A 167 -0.27 -8.95 12.11
N ASP A 168 -1.47 -9.48 12.32
CA ASP A 168 -1.79 -10.38 13.43
C ASP A 168 -1.68 -11.83 12.96
N ASN A 169 -1.05 -12.69 13.76
CA ASN A 169 -0.83 -14.12 13.47
C ASN A 169 -0.14 -14.33 12.10
N MET A 170 0.88 -13.54 11.85
CA MET A 170 1.68 -13.62 10.63
C MET A 170 2.32 -15.00 10.50
N ASN A 171 2.17 -15.63 9.35
CA ASN A 171 2.93 -16.81 8.96
C ASN A 171 3.22 -16.72 7.45
N VAL A 172 4.48 -16.60 7.10
CA VAL A 172 4.95 -16.52 5.72
C VAL A 172 5.92 -17.66 5.45
N VAL A 173 5.60 -18.47 4.45
CA VAL A 173 6.50 -19.49 3.93
C VAL A 173 6.88 -19.11 2.50
N TYR A 174 8.17 -19.07 2.22
CA TYR A 174 8.71 -18.80 0.90
C TYR A 174 9.52 -20.00 0.39
N CYS A 175 9.16 -20.50 -0.80
CA CYS A 175 9.79 -21.65 -1.46
C CYS A 175 9.95 -22.88 -0.53
N ASP A 176 9.00 -23.12 0.38
CA ASP A 176 9.04 -24.18 1.39
C ASP A 176 10.33 -24.24 2.26
N THR A 177 11.19 -23.24 2.11
CA THR A 177 12.52 -23.20 2.72
C THR A 177 12.62 -22.17 3.83
N ILE A 178 12.01 -20.98 3.63
CA ILE A 178 12.04 -19.90 4.59
C ILE A 178 10.65 -19.83 5.23
N ASN A 179 10.61 -19.91 6.55
CA ASN A 179 9.37 -19.74 7.33
C ASN A 179 9.58 -18.62 8.35
N VAL A 180 8.71 -17.61 8.31
CA VAL A 180 8.70 -16.49 9.25
C VAL A 180 7.32 -16.42 9.91
N VAL A 181 7.32 -16.49 11.23
CA VAL A 181 6.09 -16.42 12.05
C VAL A 181 6.21 -15.25 13.01
N ALA A 182 5.15 -14.49 13.18
CA ALA A 182 5.07 -13.47 14.22
C ALA A 182 3.66 -13.43 14.82
N ASP A 183 3.56 -13.32 16.14
CA ASP A 183 2.26 -13.14 16.81
C ASP A 183 1.64 -11.83 16.39
N LYS A 184 2.46 -10.79 16.38
CA LYS A 184 2.08 -9.45 15.96
C LYS A 184 3.28 -8.70 15.41
N LEU A 185 3.11 -8.16 14.21
CA LEU A 185 4.05 -7.23 13.57
C LEU A 185 3.35 -5.91 13.34
N ASN A 186 3.93 -4.81 13.82
CA ASN A 186 3.48 -3.47 13.49
C ASN A 186 4.57 -2.75 12.70
N VAL A 187 4.17 -2.01 11.69
CA VAL A 187 5.04 -1.13 10.90
C VAL A 187 4.36 0.22 10.75
N ASP A 188 5.01 1.27 11.23
CA ASP A 188 4.60 2.64 11.02
C ASP A 188 5.58 3.32 10.05
N LEU A 189 5.05 3.98 9.02
CA LEU A 189 5.80 4.75 8.04
C LEU A 189 5.37 6.21 8.11
N SER A 190 6.32 7.14 8.11
CA SER A 190 6.08 8.58 8.02
C SER A 190 7.04 9.22 7.02
N ILE A 191 6.51 9.93 6.03
CA ILE A 191 7.21 10.79 5.08
C ILE A 191 6.44 12.13 5.01
N PRO A 192 7.01 13.30 5.27
CA PRO A 192 8.31 13.49 5.92
C PRO A 192 8.30 12.94 7.34
N ASN A 193 9.46 12.62 7.87
CA ASN A 193 9.62 12.13 9.23
C ASN A 193 9.07 13.16 10.25
N SER A 194 7.95 12.85 10.87
CA SER A 194 7.28 13.75 11.82
C SER A 194 7.96 13.81 13.21
N THR A 195 8.90 12.91 13.48
CA THR A 195 9.60 12.81 14.76
C THR A 195 10.92 13.57 14.78
N SER A 196 11.42 14.03 13.64
CA SER A 196 12.65 14.83 13.55
C SER A 196 12.37 16.29 13.89
N GLU A 197 13.18 16.87 14.77
CA GLU A 197 13.17 18.30 15.06
C GLU A 197 13.74 19.11 13.88
N ASP A 198 14.62 18.48 13.08
CA ASP A 198 15.21 19.06 11.87
C ASP A 198 14.60 18.41 10.62
N LEU A 199 13.47 18.95 10.19
CA LEU A 199 12.74 18.47 9.02
C LEU A 199 13.49 18.68 7.69
N THR A 200 14.56 19.46 7.69
CA THR A 200 15.32 19.75 6.47
C THR A 200 16.17 18.56 6.02
N ASN A 201 16.57 17.72 6.97
CA ASN A 201 17.47 16.59 6.71
C ASN A 201 16.81 15.20 6.87
N SER A 202 15.56 15.13 7.28
CA SER A 202 14.90 13.84 7.52
C SER A 202 13.78 13.61 6.51
N LEU A 203 13.96 12.60 5.64
CA LEU A 203 12.97 12.25 4.62
C LEU A 203 11.93 11.28 5.13
N ALA A 204 12.34 10.19 5.79
CA ALA A 204 11.44 9.13 6.19
C ALA A 204 11.77 8.54 7.56
N ALA A 205 10.76 8.11 8.29
CA ALA A 205 10.89 7.26 9.47
C ALA A 205 10.06 6.00 9.31
N VAL A 206 10.63 4.88 9.75
CA VAL A 206 9.95 3.58 9.83
C VAL A 206 10.13 3.04 11.24
N ASN A 207 9.02 2.70 11.89
CA ASN A 207 9.02 1.98 13.16
C ASN A 207 8.50 0.57 12.93
N ILE A 208 9.28 -0.43 13.33
CA ILE A 208 8.91 -1.84 13.28
C ILE A 208 8.88 -2.36 14.71
N SER A 209 7.78 -2.94 15.14
CA SER A 209 7.66 -3.48 16.50
C SER A 209 6.79 -4.73 16.56
N GLY A 210 6.99 -5.54 17.57
CA GLY A 210 6.19 -6.73 17.80
C GLY A 210 6.60 -7.48 19.06
N THR A 211 5.91 -8.60 19.32
CA THR A 211 6.14 -9.40 20.54
C THR A 211 7.05 -10.59 20.29
N ASN A 212 6.71 -11.44 19.34
CA ASN A 212 7.50 -12.60 18.93
C ASN A 212 7.65 -12.58 17.42
N LEU A 213 8.85 -12.84 16.94
CA LEU A 213 9.14 -13.11 15.54
C LEU A 213 10.14 -14.24 15.48
N ASP A 214 9.76 -15.34 14.86
CA ASP A 214 10.60 -16.49 14.65
C ASP A 214 10.84 -16.68 13.14
N ALA A 215 12.10 -16.82 12.76
CA ALA A 215 12.49 -17.08 11.38
C ALA A 215 13.28 -18.39 11.32
N LYS A 216 12.90 -19.26 10.38
CA LYS A 216 13.58 -20.51 10.08
C LYS A 216 13.98 -20.53 8.61
N VAL A 217 15.22 -20.91 8.34
CA VAL A 217 15.75 -21.06 6.98
C VAL A 217 16.23 -22.49 6.81
N ALA A 218 15.48 -23.27 6.04
CA ALA A 218 15.65 -24.72 5.92
C ALA A 218 15.71 -25.38 7.31
N ASP A 219 16.65 -26.29 7.52
CA ASP A 219 16.90 -26.92 8.82
C ASP A 219 18.13 -26.35 9.55
N MET A 220 18.75 -25.30 8.99
CA MET A 220 20.07 -24.84 9.42
C MET A 220 20.07 -23.61 10.33
N ILE A 221 19.12 -22.70 10.15
CA ILE A 221 19.12 -21.43 10.91
C ILE A 221 17.72 -21.21 11.50
N VAL A 222 17.68 -21.01 12.80
CA VAL A 222 16.50 -20.52 13.51
C VAL A 222 16.89 -19.25 14.24
N ALA A 223 16.14 -18.19 14.07
CA ALA A 223 16.31 -16.94 14.77
C ALA A 223 14.98 -16.50 15.38
N GLY A 224 14.99 -16.10 16.63
CA GLY A 224 13.83 -15.60 17.35
C GLY A 224 14.09 -14.24 17.99
N LEU A 225 13.14 -13.32 17.85
CA LEU A 225 13.15 -12.01 18.48
C LEU A 225 11.96 -11.89 19.42
N LYS A 226 12.16 -11.33 20.61
CA LYS A 226 11.09 -11.07 21.58
C LYS A 226 11.01 -9.61 21.93
N ASP A 227 9.78 -9.08 22.00
CA ASP A 227 9.47 -7.68 22.34
C ASP A 227 10.42 -6.75 21.62
N TYR A 228 10.38 -6.79 20.29
CA TYR A 228 11.28 -6.04 19.43
C TYR A 228 10.74 -4.68 19.05
N SER A 229 11.64 -3.70 18.98
CA SER A 229 11.36 -2.37 18.44
C SER A 229 12.59 -1.90 17.66
N ILE A 230 12.35 -1.49 16.42
CA ILE A 230 13.36 -0.93 15.52
C ILE A 230 12.79 0.37 14.97
N THR A 231 13.49 1.48 15.19
CA THR A 231 13.15 2.79 14.59
C THR A 231 14.26 3.13 13.62
N ALA A 232 13.93 3.26 12.35
CA ALA A 232 14.86 3.69 11.32
C ALA A 232 14.47 5.05 10.76
N GLN A 233 15.45 5.91 10.52
CA GLN A 233 15.30 7.21 9.89
C GLN A 233 16.24 7.28 8.69
N VAL A 234 15.74 7.89 7.61
CA VAL A 234 16.51 8.11 6.39
C VAL A 234 16.58 9.61 6.16
N SER A 235 17.76 10.14 5.97
CA SER A 235 18.01 11.56 5.71
C SER A 235 18.91 11.76 4.50
N ASP A 236 18.90 12.98 3.99
CA ASP A 236 19.79 13.45 2.93
C ASP A 236 19.66 12.71 1.58
N VAL A 237 18.49 12.11 1.31
CA VAL A 237 18.24 11.32 0.08
C VAL A 237 18.29 12.16 -1.19
N LEU A 238 18.16 13.48 -1.08
CA LEU A 238 17.87 14.38 -2.20
C LEU A 238 18.94 15.43 -2.46
N ASP A 239 19.94 15.51 -1.62
CA ASP A 239 21.10 16.36 -1.88
C ASP A 239 22.20 15.50 -2.51
N GLU A 240 22.41 15.67 -3.83
CA GLU A 240 23.47 14.95 -4.56
C GLU A 240 24.88 15.18 -3.99
N ASN A 241 25.05 16.20 -3.14
CA ASN A 241 26.32 16.55 -2.51
C ASN A 241 26.46 15.98 -1.09
N ILE A 242 25.38 15.46 -0.50
CA ILE A 242 25.36 14.91 0.85
C ILE A 242 25.05 13.41 0.75
N PRO A 243 25.92 12.53 1.26
CA PRO A 243 25.66 11.08 1.24
C PRO A 243 24.37 10.77 2.00
N MET A 244 23.52 9.92 1.43
CA MET A 244 22.35 9.41 2.12
C MET A 244 22.78 8.72 3.42
N SER A 245 22.15 9.08 4.52
CA SER A 245 22.39 8.46 5.81
C SER A 245 21.16 7.70 6.31
N VAL A 246 21.38 6.55 6.89
CA VAL A 246 20.38 5.75 7.59
C VAL A 246 20.82 5.61 9.05
N TYR A 247 19.95 6.04 9.93
CA TYR A 247 20.13 5.88 11.36
C TYR A 247 19.04 4.97 11.90
N ALA A 248 19.41 3.96 12.69
CA ALA A 248 18.46 3.04 13.28
C ALA A 248 18.79 2.76 14.75
N ASP A 249 17.77 2.88 15.59
CA ASP A 249 17.76 2.42 16.97
C ASP A 249 17.04 1.08 17.06
N TYR A 250 17.59 0.16 17.85
CA TYR A 250 16.95 -1.12 18.09
C TYR A 250 16.94 -1.49 19.58
N SER A 251 15.90 -2.20 19.99
CA SER A 251 15.79 -2.82 21.29
C SER A 251 15.01 -4.12 21.21
N PHE A 252 15.47 -5.14 21.94
CA PHE A 252 14.84 -6.45 22.04
C PHE A 252 14.87 -6.89 23.51
N SER A 253 13.84 -7.57 24.00
CA SER A 253 13.94 -8.22 25.30
C SER A 253 14.83 -9.46 25.22
N ARG A 254 14.83 -10.16 24.07
CA ARG A 254 15.68 -11.31 23.83
C ARG A 254 15.87 -11.58 22.35
N ILE A 255 17.07 -12.00 21.99
CA ILE A 255 17.41 -12.61 20.70
C ILE A 255 17.89 -14.03 20.98
N ASP A 256 17.31 -14.99 20.27
CA ASP A 256 17.76 -16.37 20.21
C ASP A 256 18.17 -16.70 18.78
N ALA A 257 19.26 -17.41 18.58
CA ALA A 257 19.67 -17.94 17.28
C ALA A 257 20.31 -19.32 17.45
N SER A 258 19.99 -20.22 16.56
CA SER A 258 20.61 -21.53 16.50
C SER A 258 21.06 -21.87 15.07
N MET A 259 22.22 -22.46 14.94
CA MET A 259 22.76 -22.94 13.68
C MET A 259 23.54 -24.25 13.97
N ASP A 260 23.09 -25.34 13.36
CA ASP A 260 23.57 -26.68 13.64
C ASP A 260 23.50 -26.99 15.16
N ASP A 261 24.61 -27.35 15.77
CA ASP A 261 24.74 -27.65 17.22
C ASP A 261 25.01 -26.40 18.08
N MET A 262 25.10 -25.20 17.47
CA MET A 262 25.43 -23.96 18.17
C MET A 262 24.16 -23.18 18.51
N ASN A 263 24.04 -22.75 19.76
CA ASN A 263 22.99 -21.89 20.23
C ASN A 263 23.54 -20.58 20.76
N PHE A 264 22.98 -19.47 20.33
CA PHE A 264 23.33 -18.14 20.75
C PHE A 264 22.11 -17.48 21.37
N PHE A 265 22.31 -16.64 22.36
CA PHE A 265 21.24 -15.79 22.87
C PHE A 265 21.81 -14.49 23.42
N ALA A 266 21.03 -13.45 23.40
CA ALA A 266 21.29 -12.18 24.05
C ALA A 266 20.02 -11.71 24.77
N ASN A 267 20.18 -11.23 26.01
CA ASN A 267 19.09 -10.64 26.77
C ASN A 267 19.23 -9.12 26.78
N ASN A 268 18.13 -8.43 26.55
CA ASN A 268 18.03 -6.97 26.48
C ASN A 268 19.07 -6.29 25.57
N PRO A 269 19.37 -6.83 24.38
CA PRO A 269 20.24 -6.12 23.46
C PRO A 269 19.53 -4.87 22.93
N HIS A 270 20.27 -3.75 22.97
CA HIS A 270 19.81 -2.47 22.44
C HIS A 270 21.01 -1.68 21.93
N GLY A 271 20.77 -0.78 21.00
CA GLY A 271 21.84 0.03 20.43
C GLY A 271 21.36 0.84 19.24
N SER A 272 22.32 1.51 18.62
CA SER A 272 22.11 2.33 17.45
C SER A 272 23.11 1.94 16.36
N VAL A 273 22.66 2.02 15.11
CA VAL A 273 23.48 1.81 13.93
C VAL A 273 23.32 3.03 13.02
N ALA A 274 24.43 3.58 12.57
CA ALA A 274 24.44 4.61 11.53
C ALA A 274 25.16 4.06 10.29
N MET A 275 24.56 4.21 9.13
CA MET A 275 25.14 3.87 7.84
C MET A 275 25.15 5.12 6.97
N PHE A 276 26.29 5.37 6.34
CA PHE A 276 26.46 6.43 5.36
C PHE A 276 26.75 5.76 4.01
N MET A 277 26.00 6.12 2.99
CA MET A 277 26.26 5.69 1.63
C MET A 277 27.19 6.69 0.98
N GLU A 278 28.44 6.34 0.76
CA GLU A 278 29.35 7.14 -0.09
C GLU A 278 29.00 6.90 -1.55
N GLU A 279 28.86 7.96 -2.34
CA GLU A 279 28.82 7.81 -3.79
C GLU A 279 30.16 7.22 -4.25
N ASN A 280 30.11 6.10 -4.95
CA ASN A 280 31.25 5.60 -5.70
C ASN A 280 31.53 6.54 -6.87
N ASN A 281 32.35 7.55 -6.67
CA ASN A 281 32.94 8.38 -7.72
C ASN A 281 34.01 7.59 -8.51
N ASP A 282 33.72 6.39 -8.97
CA ASP A 282 34.51 5.65 -9.95
C ASP A 282 34.01 5.94 -11.37
N ALA A 283 34.12 7.22 -11.76
CA ALA A 283 34.05 7.64 -13.16
C ALA A 283 35.43 8.14 -13.60
N THR A 284 36.29 7.25 -13.98
CA THR A 284 37.43 7.57 -14.84
C THR A 284 37.42 6.69 -16.07
#